data_5c24591583e9ab696366814efa3eae7f
#
_entry.id   5c24591583e9ab696366814efa3eae7f
#
_cell.length_a   1.000
_cell.length_b   1.000
_cell.length_c   1.000
_cell.angle_alpha   90.00
_cell.angle_beta   90.00
_cell.angle_gamma   90.00
#
_symmetry.space_group_name_H-M   'P 1'
#
loop_
_entity.id
_entity.type
_entity.pdbx_description
1 polymer ?
#
loop_
_entity_poly.entity_id
_entity_poly.type
_entity_poly.pdbx_seq_one_letter_code
_entity_poly.pdbx_strand_id
1 'polypeptide(L)'
;MKIIRETQTLLPREALKVADRLRKSREASLQSLSADSQVLREKTLLLDTNSSATNVIDQSVLRFDCSQPARVTARAVLAAEFSAVRKGIVLASNESLPLIERLAGVHRSRRGLKRLQALRDLLQPGFPQGRILARASIRRAKASLAETRQRDALASLLEELCALRGQPLTTAADGATHVTHLAPSSKCIEEALESIGIAQRAMRLYSGSPLDWYEVTAQFSKTWQNARGLAHRAWLGLGETELHETRKKFQRLADQMAALGGCIGRKEYSARNRLRSAAENLGRARDLALLADKIEGTTAEGRALAKRALALRAKAIRSARKQSRCALTATSAEMLQMMNQRIKQS
;
A
#
# COMPACT_ATOMS: atom_id res chain seq x y z
N MET A 1 -42.01 -26.19 58.54
CA MET A 1 -42.43 -26.83 57.26
C MET A 1 -43.49 -25.99 56.60
N LYS A 2 -43.12 -25.29 55.51
CA LYS A 2 -44.10 -24.63 54.59
C LYS A 2 -43.63 -24.91 53.19
N ILE A 3 -44.48 -25.59 52.46
CA ILE A 3 -44.37 -26.05 51.10
C ILE A 3 -44.45 -24.82 50.15
N ILE A 4 -43.37 -24.55 49.40
CA ILE A 4 -43.44 -23.59 48.31
C ILE A 4 -43.94 -24.38 47.06
N ARG A 5 -45.15 -24.07 46.62
CA ARG A 5 -45.70 -24.57 45.37
C ARG A 5 -45.06 -23.80 44.19
N GLU A 6 -44.40 -24.51 43.31
CA GLU A 6 -43.98 -24.02 42.00
C GLU A 6 -45.25 -23.71 41.15
N THR A 7 -45.46 -22.46 40.83
CA THR A 7 -46.40 -22.05 39.80
C THR A 7 -45.65 -22.03 38.48
N GLN A 8 -45.73 -23.11 37.72
CA GLN A 8 -45.42 -23.14 36.29
C GLN A 8 -46.52 -22.34 35.56
N THR A 9 -46.26 -21.09 35.23
CA THR A 9 -47.06 -20.27 34.30
C THR A 9 -46.83 -20.77 32.89
N LEU A 10 -47.77 -21.58 32.36
CA LEU A 10 -47.84 -21.95 30.94
C LEU A 10 -47.98 -20.67 30.10
N LEU A 11 -46.99 -20.37 29.30
CA LEU A 11 -47.05 -19.25 28.31
C LEU A 11 -48.20 -19.50 27.33
N PRO A 12 -49.04 -18.49 27.03
CA PRO A 12 -50.12 -18.60 26.09
C PRO A 12 -49.63 -19.09 24.73
N ARG A 13 -50.37 -20.00 24.07
CA ARG A 13 -50.07 -20.54 22.73
C ARG A 13 -49.69 -19.50 21.69
N GLU A 14 -50.15 -18.30 21.83
CA GLU A 14 -49.79 -17.16 20.95
C GLU A 14 -48.33 -16.66 21.14
N ALA A 15 -47.86 -16.65 22.37
CA ALA A 15 -46.44 -16.24 22.67
C ALA A 15 -45.46 -17.25 22.08
N LEU A 16 -45.78 -18.55 22.08
CA LEU A 16 -45.00 -19.58 21.41
C LEU A 16 -44.95 -19.41 19.88
N LYS A 17 -46.08 -19.02 19.25
CA LYS A 17 -46.14 -18.74 17.80
C LYS A 17 -45.35 -17.51 17.41
N VAL A 18 -45.34 -16.47 18.24
CA VAL A 18 -44.52 -15.24 18.02
C VAL A 18 -43.02 -15.56 18.17
N ALA A 19 -42.65 -16.32 19.20
CA ALA A 19 -41.25 -16.75 19.41
C ALA A 19 -40.74 -17.61 18.25
N ASP A 20 -41.55 -18.51 17.70
CA ASP A 20 -41.17 -19.35 16.56
C ASP A 20 -41.05 -18.56 15.25
N ARG A 21 -41.93 -17.53 15.03
CA ARG A 21 -41.79 -16.58 13.92
C ARG A 21 -40.51 -15.75 14.01
N LEU A 22 -40.18 -15.25 15.18
CA LEU A 22 -38.95 -14.47 15.41
C LEU A 22 -37.70 -15.34 15.24
N ARG A 23 -37.77 -16.61 15.67
CA ARG A 23 -36.66 -17.56 15.46
C ARG A 23 -36.45 -17.85 13.98
N LYS A 24 -37.50 -18.15 13.20
CA LYS A 24 -37.44 -18.39 11.75
C LYS A 24 -36.93 -17.14 10.97
N SER A 25 -37.39 -15.96 11.36
CA SER A 25 -36.90 -14.69 10.77
C SER A 25 -35.42 -14.48 11.05
N ARG A 26 -34.95 -14.80 12.25
CA ARG A 26 -33.53 -14.69 12.65
C ARG A 26 -32.66 -15.70 11.94
N GLU A 27 -33.14 -16.93 11.76
CA GLU A 27 -32.44 -18.00 11.01
C GLU A 27 -32.33 -17.66 9.51
N ALA A 28 -33.39 -17.11 8.89
CA ALA A 28 -33.37 -16.62 7.52
C ALA A 28 -32.40 -15.45 7.33
N SER A 29 -32.36 -14.50 8.28
CA SER A 29 -31.39 -13.40 8.27
C SER A 29 -29.93 -13.87 8.45
N LEU A 30 -29.71 -14.89 9.27
CA LEU A 30 -28.38 -15.49 9.46
C LEU A 30 -27.92 -16.29 8.23
N GLN A 31 -28.84 -16.94 7.51
CA GLN A 31 -28.54 -17.65 6.25
C GLN A 31 -28.22 -16.64 5.13
N SER A 32 -28.95 -15.54 5.02
CA SER A 32 -28.64 -14.45 4.08
C SER A 32 -27.29 -13.82 4.37
N LEU A 33 -26.96 -13.52 5.63
CA LEU A 33 -25.65 -13.00 6.04
C LEU A 33 -24.50 -13.98 5.78
N SER A 34 -24.77 -15.29 5.83
CA SER A 34 -23.81 -16.34 5.50
C SER A 34 -23.53 -16.40 3.98
N ALA A 35 -24.55 -16.28 3.15
CA ALA A 35 -24.42 -16.26 1.70
C ALA A 35 -23.68 -15.01 1.21
N ASP A 36 -24.04 -13.83 1.74
CA ASP A 36 -23.34 -12.56 1.44
C ASP A 36 -21.89 -12.56 1.93
N SER A 37 -21.64 -13.20 3.08
CA SER A 37 -20.29 -13.40 3.62
C SER A 37 -19.45 -14.32 2.76
N GLN A 38 -20.06 -15.33 2.12
CA GLN A 38 -19.40 -16.25 1.20
C GLN A 38 -19.06 -15.56 -0.13
N VAL A 39 -19.98 -14.79 -0.70
CA VAL A 39 -19.76 -13.98 -1.90
C VAL A 39 -18.69 -12.89 -1.67
N LEU A 40 -18.66 -12.27 -0.48
CA LEU A 40 -17.61 -11.33 -0.08
C LEU A 40 -16.25 -12.01 0.11
N ARG A 41 -16.23 -13.23 0.68
CA ARG A 41 -14.99 -14.04 0.78
C ARG A 41 -14.47 -14.46 -0.58
N GLU A 42 -15.32 -14.87 -1.51
CA GLU A 42 -14.92 -15.21 -2.88
C GLU A 42 -14.44 -13.98 -3.65
N LYS A 43 -15.10 -12.81 -3.53
CA LYS A 43 -14.61 -11.54 -4.11
C LYS A 43 -13.30 -11.09 -3.47
N THR A 44 -13.12 -11.25 -2.17
CA THR A 44 -11.85 -10.91 -1.49
C THR A 44 -10.75 -11.89 -1.89
N LEU A 45 -11.05 -13.18 -2.01
CA LEU A 45 -10.12 -14.21 -2.53
C LEU A 45 -9.75 -13.95 -4.00
N LEU A 46 -10.69 -13.53 -4.85
CA LEU A 46 -10.42 -13.15 -6.24
C LEU A 46 -9.57 -11.87 -6.33
N LEU A 47 -9.74 -10.91 -5.43
CA LEU A 47 -8.90 -9.71 -5.33
C LEU A 47 -7.50 -10.05 -4.78
N ASP A 48 -7.40 -10.97 -3.82
CA ASP A 48 -6.12 -11.43 -3.27
C ASP A 48 -5.39 -12.37 -4.25
N THR A 49 -6.10 -13.24 -4.98
CA THR A 49 -5.49 -14.09 -6.02
C THR A 49 -5.01 -13.28 -7.22
N ASN A 50 -5.73 -12.25 -7.65
CA ASN A 50 -5.24 -11.31 -8.66
C ASN A 50 -4.07 -10.45 -8.14
N SER A 51 -4.05 -10.09 -6.86
CA SER A 51 -2.90 -9.43 -6.21
C SER A 51 -1.71 -10.37 -6.09
N SER A 52 -1.92 -11.65 -5.80
CA SER A 52 -0.85 -12.66 -5.68
C SER A 52 -0.30 -13.09 -7.05
N ALA A 53 -1.16 -13.29 -8.05
CA ALA A 53 -0.73 -13.67 -9.40
C ALA A 53 0.04 -12.53 -10.10
N THR A 54 -0.40 -11.27 -9.95
CA THR A 54 0.35 -10.12 -10.46
C THR A 54 1.66 -9.88 -9.68
N ASN A 55 1.73 -10.26 -8.41
CA ASN A 55 2.97 -10.16 -7.64
C ASN A 55 4.03 -11.21 -8.04
N VAL A 56 3.65 -12.39 -8.49
CA VAL A 56 4.62 -13.45 -8.88
C VAL A 56 5.31 -13.11 -10.21
N ILE A 57 4.58 -12.60 -11.19
CA ILE A 57 5.15 -12.24 -12.51
C ILE A 57 6.02 -10.96 -12.41
N ASP A 58 5.66 -10.02 -11.54
CA ASP A 58 6.38 -8.74 -11.39
C ASP A 58 7.70 -8.88 -10.58
N GLN A 59 7.87 -9.98 -9.82
CA GLN A 59 9.03 -10.15 -8.93
C GLN A 59 10.27 -10.72 -9.61
N SER A 60 10.14 -11.45 -10.73
CA SER A 60 11.28 -12.11 -11.38
C SER A 60 12.10 -11.19 -12.29
N VAL A 61 11.52 -10.12 -12.80
CA VAL A 61 12.13 -9.26 -13.84
C VAL A 61 12.90 -8.06 -13.25
N LEU A 62 12.66 -7.70 -11.99
CA LEU A 62 13.13 -6.44 -11.39
C LEU A 62 14.22 -6.62 -10.32
N ARG A 63 14.95 -7.73 -10.33
CA ARG A 63 16.01 -7.98 -9.35
C ARG A 63 17.39 -7.75 -9.97
N PHE A 64 18.26 -7.17 -9.15
CA PHE A 64 19.68 -7.14 -9.49
C PHE A 64 20.26 -8.56 -9.49
N ASP A 65 21.03 -8.85 -10.51
CA ASP A 65 21.84 -10.04 -10.59
C ASP A 65 23.25 -9.71 -10.06
N CYS A 66 23.59 -10.24 -8.90
CA CYS A 66 24.86 -9.95 -8.25
C CYS A 66 26.07 -10.64 -8.90
N SER A 67 25.85 -11.64 -9.75
CA SER A 67 26.89 -12.27 -10.56
C SER A 67 27.36 -11.38 -11.72
N GLN A 68 26.59 -10.35 -12.06
CA GLN A 68 26.90 -9.39 -13.11
C GLN A 68 27.42 -8.07 -12.55
N PRO A 69 28.18 -7.29 -13.33
CA PRO A 69 28.57 -5.93 -12.94
C PRO A 69 27.33 -5.09 -12.58
N ALA A 70 27.39 -4.37 -11.45
CA ALA A 70 26.28 -3.57 -10.93
C ALA A 70 25.62 -2.66 -11.97
N ARG A 71 26.42 -2.10 -12.88
CA ARG A 71 25.96 -1.24 -13.96
C ARG A 71 25.13 -1.94 -15.03
N VAL A 72 25.48 -3.17 -15.37
CA VAL A 72 24.75 -3.97 -16.38
C VAL A 72 23.35 -4.27 -15.87
N THR A 73 23.28 -4.85 -14.68
CA THR A 73 22.00 -5.19 -14.04
C THR A 73 21.17 -3.96 -13.70
N ALA A 74 21.79 -2.84 -13.29
CA ALA A 74 21.10 -1.58 -13.04
C ALA A 74 20.40 -1.03 -14.29
N ARG A 75 21.04 -1.11 -15.46
CA ARG A 75 20.42 -0.72 -16.75
C ARG A 75 19.19 -1.55 -17.06
N ALA A 76 19.29 -2.87 -16.91
CA ALA A 76 18.18 -3.78 -17.16
C ALA A 76 16.99 -3.52 -16.22
N VAL A 77 17.27 -3.37 -14.93
CA VAL A 77 16.24 -3.08 -13.91
C VAL A 77 15.56 -1.73 -14.16
N LEU A 78 16.33 -0.67 -14.47
CA LEU A 78 15.76 0.64 -14.79
C LEU A 78 14.91 0.61 -16.06
N ALA A 79 15.37 -0.06 -17.13
CA ALA A 79 14.62 -0.17 -18.37
C ALA A 79 13.28 -0.89 -18.17
N ALA A 80 13.29 -2.00 -17.44
CA ALA A 80 12.10 -2.77 -17.12
C ALA A 80 11.10 -1.94 -16.27
N GLU A 81 11.59 -1.21 -15.26
CA GLU A 81 10.72 -0.39 -14.41
C GLU A 81 10.10 0.79 -15.14
N PHE A 82 10.86 1.49 -15.99
CA PHE A 82 10.31 2.55 -16.85
C PHE A 82 9.26 2.02 -17.82
N SER A 83 9.51 0.83 -18.41
CA SER A 83 8.53 0.16 -19.27
C SER A 83 7.24 -0.20 -18.52
N ALA A 84 7.36 -0.76 -17.32
CA ALA A 84 6.22 -1.12 -16.47
C ALA A 84 5.37 0.10 -16.09
N VAL A 85 6.01 1.23 -15.75
CA VAL A 85 5.31 2.48 -15.43
C VAL A 85 4.56 3.00 -16.66
N ARG A 86 5.19 3.03 -17.84
CA ARG A 86 4.54 3.47 -19.08
C ARG A 86 3.34 2.61 -19.44
N LYS A 87 3.48 1.27 -19.38
CA LYS A 87 2.38 0.32 -19.61
C LYS A 87 1.20 0.60 -18.68
N GLY A 88 1.46 0.89 -17.41
CA GLY A 88 0.40 1.24 -16.46
C GLY A 88 -0.29 2.57 -16.80
N ILE A 89 0.47 3.59 -17.25
CA ILE A 89 -0.11 4.89 -17.66
C ILE A 89 -0.96 4.71 -18.93
N VAL A 90 -0.49 3.95 -19.92
CA VAL A 90 -1.24 3.62 -21.14
C VAL A 90 -2.53 2.86 -20.82
N LEU A 91 -2.47 1.90 -19.88
CA LEU A 91 -3.68 1.21 -19.41
C LEU A 91 -4.68 2.20 -18.78
N ALA A 92 -4.20 3.16 -18.02
CA ALA A 92 -5.03 4.17 -17.37
C ALA A 92 -5.67 5.16 -18.38
N SER A 93 -5.04 5.40 -19.52
CA SER A 93 -5.54 6.30 -20.58
C SER A 93 -6.55 5.65 -21.53
N ASN A 94 -6.65 4.33 -21.55
CA ASN A 94 -7.52 3.63 -22.50
C ASN A 94 -8.99 3.76 -22.10
N GLU A 95 -9.72 4.65 -22.77
CA GLU A 95 -11.13 4.94 -22.49
C GLU A 95 -12.08 3.79 -22.85
N SER A 96 -11.65 2.84 -23.69
CA SER A 96 -12.45 1.65 -24.00
C SER A 96 -12.49 0.63 -22.84
N LEU A 97 -11.61 0.76 -21.84
CA LEU A 97 -11.56 -0.13 -20.71
C LEU A 97 -12.50 0.31 -19.56
N PRO A 98 -13.04 -0.64 -18.80
CA PRO A 98 -13.81 -0.35 -17.61
C PRO A 98 -13.02 0.54 -16.62
N LEU A 99 -13.71 1.40 -15.88
CA LEU A 99 -13.09 2.32 -14.90
C LEU A 99 -12.16 1.59 -13.93
N ILE A 100 -12.55 0.42 -13.44
CA ILE A 100 -11.75 -0.39 -12.50
C ILE A 100 -10.37 -0.77 -13.07
N GLU A 101 -10.30 -1.09 -14.35
CA GLU A 101 -9.04 -1.43 -15.03
C GLU A 101 -8.16 -0.19 -15.24
N ARG A 102 -8.77 0.93 -15.59
CA ARG A 102 -8.07 2.23 -15.70
C ARG A 102 -7.48 2.67 -14.36
N LEU A 103 -8.23 2.52 -13.27
CA LEU A 103 -7.76 2.78 -11.90
C LEU A 103 -6.63 1.81 -11.50
N ALA A 104 -6.71 0.54 -11.89
CA ALA A 104 -5.62 -0.42 -11.71
C ALA A 104 -4.36 0.04 -12.46
N GLY A 105 -4.48 0.62 -13.66
CA GLY A 105 -3.40 1.26 -14.41
C GLY A 105 -2.74 2.39 -13.63
N VAL A 106 -3.52 3.31 -13.07
CA VAL A 106 -3.03 4.39 -12.19
C VAL A 106 -2.29 3.82 -10.98
N HIS A 107 -2.85 2.80 -10.35
CA HIS A 107 -2.25 2.17 -9.18
C HIS A 107 -0.89 1.52 -9.49
N ARG A 108 -0.82 0.75 -10.61
CA ARG A 108 0.43 0.14 -11.10
C ARG A 108 1.49 1.20 -11.40
N SER A 109 1.12 2.28 -12.11
CA SER A 109 2.05 3.37 -12.44
C SER A 109 2.59 4.05 -11.21
N ARG A 110 1.74 4.38 -10.24
CA ARG A 110 2.17 5.02 -8.99
C ARG A 110 3.05 4.11 -8.13
N ARG A 111 2.81 2.79 -8.16
CA ARG A 111 3.69 1.80 -7.50
C ARG A 111 5.05 1.78 -8.18
N GLY A 112 5.10 1.72 -9.51
CA GLY A 112 6.34 1.79 -10.29
C GLY A 112 7.10 3.09 -10.08
N LEU A 113 6.41 4.25 -10.03
CA LEU A 113 7.03 5.54 -9.73
C LEU A 113 7.69 5.58 -8.33
N LYS A 114 7.15 4.86 -7.34
CA LYS A 114 7.80 4.72 -6.03
C LYS A 114 9.05 3.85 -6.12
N ARG A 115 9.00 2.75 -6.89
CA ARG A 115 10.19 1.90 -7.16
C ARG A 115 11.26 2.67 -7.91
N LEU A 116 10.91 3.47 -8.93
CA LEU A 116 11.86 4.36 -9.61
C LEU A 116 12.50 5.39 -8.66
N GLN A 117 11.76 5.91 -7.68
CA GLN A 117 12.33 6.75 -6.62
C GLN A 117 13.35 5.99 -5.76
N ALA A 118 13.05 4.75 -5.41
CA ALA A 118 13.94 3.90 -4.62
C ALA A 118 15.22 3.57 -5.40
N LEU A 119 15.08 3.18 -6.68
CA LEU A 119 16.20 2.91 -7.59
C LEU A 119 17.03 4.16 -7.86
N ARG A 120 16.41 5.34 -8.06
CA ARG A 120 17.13 6.60 -8.20
C ARG A 120 18.06 6.86 -7.01
N ASP A 121 17.56 6.67 -5.78
CA ASP A 121 18.37 6.92 -4.59
C ASP A 121 19.48 5.89 -4.42
N LEU A 122 19.25 4.64 -4.85
CA LEU A 122 20.23 3.55 -4.80
C LEU A 122 21.33 3.72 -5.83
N LEU A 123 20.97 4.16 -7.04
CA LEU A 123 21.84 4.21 -8.21
C LEU A 123 22.38 5.62 -8.52
N GLN A 124 22.14 6.60 -7.64
CA GLN A 124 22.51 8.00 -7.88
C GLN A 124 24.01 8.23 -8.26
N PRO A 125 24.98 7.42 -7.80
CA PRO A 125 26.35 7.59 -8.26
C PRO A 125 26.53 7.36 -9.76
N GLY A 126 25.64 6.56 -10.38
CA GLY A 126 25.68 6.25 -11.81
C GLY A 126 25.18 7.36 -12.74
N PHE A 127 24.50 8.40 -12.20
CA PHE A 127 23.96 9.53 -12.96
C PHE A 127 23.99 10.83 -12.16
N PRO A 128 25.15 11.31 -11.71
CA PRO A 128 25.25 12.46 -10.79
C PRO A 128 24.62 13.73 -11.36
N GLN A 129 24.82 14.01 -12.66
CA GLN A 129 24.27 15.19 -13.36
C GLN A 129 22.74 15.12 -13.51
N GLY A 130 22.17 13.94 -13.74
CA GLY A 130 20.73 13.73 -13.91
C GLY A 130 19.93 13.68 -12.61
N ARG A 131 20.58 13.61 -11.46
CA ARG A 131 19.97 13.32 -10.16
C ARG A 131 18.81 14.26 -9.78
N ILE A 132 19.02 15.58 -9.95
CA ILE A 132 18.03 16.61 -9.59
C ILE A 132 16.84 16.53 -10.54
N LEU A 133 17.11 16.48 -11.84
CA LEU A 133 16.09 16.39 -12.88
C LEU A 133 15.24 15.12 -12.75
N ALA A 134 15.86 13.96 -12.55
CA ALA A 134 15.15 12.70 -12.30
C ALA A 134 14.24 12.80 -11.08
N ARG A 135 14.72 13.41 -9.99
CA ARG A 135 13.90 13.62 -8.77
C ARG A 135 12.67 14.48 -9.04
N ALA A 136 12.86 15.60 -9.74
CA ALA A 136 11.78 16.54 -10.07
C ALA A 136 10.74 15.87 -10.98
N SER A 137 11.20 15.19 -12.04
CA SER A 137 10.33 14.56 -13.04
C SER A 137 9.52 13.39 -12.46
N ILE A 138 10.13 12.51 -11.67
CA ILE A 138 9.38 11.43 -10.99
C ILE A 138 8.36 12.03 -10.01
N ARG A 139 8.70 13.13 -9.32
CA ARG A 139 7.76 13.81 -8.43
C ARG A 139 6.58 14.38 -9.20
N ARG A 140 6.81 15.03 -10.34
CA ARG A 140 5.77 15.60 -11.22
C ARG A 140 4.84 14.51 -11.73
N ALA A 141 5.36 13.40 -12.27
CA ALA A 141 4.56 12.27 -12.71
C ALA A 141 3.70 11.65 -11.58
N LYS A 142 4.21 11.64 -10.34
CA LYS A 142 3.41 11.21 -9.18
C LYS A 142 2.33 12.20 -8.79
N ALA A 143 2.58 13.48 -8.96
CA ALA A 143 1.63 14.54 -8.63
C ALA A 143 0.44 14.53 -9.60
N SER A 144 0.69 14.40 -10.91
CA SER A 144 -0.38 14.35 -11.92
C SER A 144 -1.35 13.17 -11.72
N LEU A 145 -0.88 12.05 -11.16
CA LEU A 145 -1.74 10.90 -10.83
C LEU A 145 -2.24 10.90 -9.36
N ALA A 146 -2.04 11.99 -8.60
CA ALA A 146 -2.27 11.95 -7.15
C ALA A 146 -3.74 12.01 -6.80
N GLU A 147 -4.51 12.89 -7.45
CA GLU A 147 -5.94 13.09 -7.16
C GLU A 147 -6.76 11.85 -7.43
N THR A 148 -6.63 11.27 -8.63
CA THR A 148 -7.30 10.01 -9.00
C THR A 148 -7.05 8.92 -7.98
N ARG A 149 -5.77 8.70 -7.60
CA ARG A 149 -5.42 7.69 -6.59
C ARG A 149 -6.00 8.00 -5.21
N GLN A 150 -6.04 9.27 -4.80
CA GLN A 150 -6.57 9.64 -3.50
C GLN A 150 -8.07 9.43 -3.42
N ARG A 151 -8.80 9.82 -4.46
CA ARG A 151 -10.25 9.58 -4.55
C ARG A 151 -10.57 8.10 -4.53
N ASP A 152 -9.90 7.31 -5.37
CA ASP A 152 -10.03 5.85 -5.42
C ASP A 152 -9.81 5.18 -4.05
N ALA A 153 -8.75 5.59 -3.32
CA ALA A 153 -8.47 5.04 -2.01
C ALA A 153 -9.53 5.38 -0.97
N LEU A 154 -10.05 6.61 -1.01
CA LEU A 154 -11.07 7.04 -0.05
C LEU A 154 -12.41 6.37 -0.35
N ALA A 155 -12.79 6.22 -1.63
CA ALA A 155 -13.98 5.50 -2.05
C ALA A 155 -13.93 4.04 -1.58
N SER A 156 -12.85 3.32 -1.87
CA SER A 156 -12.68 1.93 -1.43
C SER A 156 -12.71 1.78 0.09
N LEU A 157 -12.14 2.72 0.84
CA LEU A 157 -12.21 2.70 2.31
C LEU A 157 -13.62 2.97 2.84
N LEU A 158 -14.36 3.87 2.21
CA LEU A 158 -15.76 4.14 2.58
C LEU A 158 -16.61 2.91 2.34
N GLU A 159 -16.48 2.26 1.17
CA GLU A 159 -17.13 0.99 0.84
C GLU A 159 -16.84 -0.08 1.89
N GLU A 160 -15.55 -0.26 2.25
CA GLU A 160 -15.14 -1.20 3.28
C GLU A 160 -15.79 -0.91 4.65
N LEU A 161 -15.84 0.35 5.07
CA LEU A 161 -16.43 0.74 6.34
C LEU A 161 -17.95 0.51 6.37
N CYS A 162 -18.64 0.81 5.28
CA CYS A 162 -20.07 0.56 5.11
C CYS A 162 -20.39 -0.93 5.13
N ALA A 163 -19.64 -1.74 4.38
CA ALA A 163 -19.78 -3.18 4.35
C ALA A 163 -19.59 -3.83 5.74
N LEU A 164 -18.62 -3.34 6.53
CA LEU A 164 -18.42 -3.80 7.91
C LEU A 164 -19.56 -3.48 8.87
N ARG A 165 -20.50 -2.58 8.50
CA ARG A 165 -21.70 -2.25 9.28
C ARG A 165 -22.96 -2.92 8.74
N GLY A 166 -22.89 -3.60 7.60
CA GLY A 166 -24.08 -4.11 6.90
C GLY A 166 -24.99 -2.99 6.39
N GLN A 167 -24.47 -1.77 6.20
CA GLN A 167 -25.24 -0.63 5.71
C GLN A 167 -24.96 -0.41 4.22
N PRO A 168 -26.00 -0.17 3.40
CA PRO A 168 -25.80 0.23 2.01
C PRO A 168 -25.14 1.61 1.92
N LEU A 169 -24.33 1.80 0.88
CA LEU A 169 -23.57 3.03 0.62
C LEU A 169 -24.48 4.26 0.52
N THR A 170 -25.73 4.08 0.08
CA THR A 170 -26.74 5.13 -0.16
C THR A 170 -27.10 5.90 1.10
N THR A 171 -27.15 5.27 2.28
CA THR A 171 -27.50 5.93 3.55
C THR A 171 -26.36 6.71 4.18
N ALA A 172 -25.11 6.37 3.83
CA ALA A 172 -23.93 7.10 4.28
C ALA A 172 -23.54 8.26 3.34
N ALA A 173 -24.17 8.31 2.16
CA ALA A 173 -23.72 9.14 1.04
C ALA A 173 -24.21 10.59 1.07
N ASP A 174 -25.23 10.95 1.85
CA ASP A 174 -25.78 12.33 1.86
C ASP A 174 -24.78 13.40 2.31
N GLY A 175 -23.69 13.01 2.97
CA GLY A 175 -22.55 13.88 3.28
C GLY A 175 -21.25 13.54 2.59
N ALA A 176 -21.16 12.35 1.94
CA ALA A 176 -19.94 11.83 1.31
C ALA A 176 -19.99 11.89 -0.23
N THR A 177 -20.88 12.70 -0.81
CA THR A 177 -21.13 12.83 -2.27
C THR A 177 -19.86 13.14 -3.09
N HIS A 178 -18.76 13.57 -2.45
CA HIS A 178 -17.48 13.86 -3.10
C HIS A 178 -16.46 12.70 -3.05
N VAL A 179 -16.80 11.57 -2.43
CA VAL A 179 -15.91 10.40 -2.30
C VAL A 179 -16.30 9.34 -3.32
N THR A 180 -16.07 9.64 -4.60
CA THR A 180 -16.36 8.72 -5.71
C THR A 180 -15.09 8.36 -6.46
N HIS A 181 -15.10 7.19 -7.10
CA HIS A 181 -14.06 6.81 -8.05
C HIS A 181 -14.04 7.78 -9.24
N LEU A 182 -12.86 8.22 -9.64
CA LEU A 182 -12.68 9.15 -10.75
C LEU A 182 -11.60 8.65 -11.71
N ALA A 183 -11.93 8.63 -13.00
CA ALA A 183 -10.93 8.35 -14.03
C ALA A 183 -9.88 9.48 -14.12
N PRO A 184 -8.62 9.16 -14.46
CA PRO A 184 -7.63 10.19 -14.71
C PRO A 184 -8.00 10.98 -15.96
N SER A 185 -7.78 12.31 -15.96
CA SER A 185 -7.95 13.15 -17.14
C SER A 185 -6.81 12.92 -18.16
N SER A 186 -7.08 13.16 -19.45
CA SER A 186 -6.07 13.06 -20.51
C SER A 186 -4.85 13.94 -20.21
N LYS A 187 -5.07 15.16 -19.71
CA LYS A 187 -4.00 16.08 -19.30
C LYS A 187 -3.08 15.47 -18.22
N CYS A 188 -3.65 14.83 -17.19
CA CYS A 188 -2.86 14.18 -16.15
C CYS A 188 -2.03 13.02 -16.69
N ILE A 189 -2.56 12.28 -17.65
CA ILE A 189 -1.87 11.18 -18.33
C ILE A 189 -0.70 11.70 -19.16
N GLU A 190 -0.91 12.72 -19.98
CA GLU A 190 0.11 13.36 -20.83
C GLU A 190 1.27 13.90 -19.99
N GLU A 191 0.95 14.66 -18.93
CA GLU A 191 1.95 15.17 -17.98
C GLU A 191 2.76 14.04 -17.31
N ALA A 192 2.11 12.92 -16.98
CA ALA A 192 2.79 11.78 -16.41
C ALA A 192 3.74 11.12 -17.42
N LEU A 193 3.30 10.92 -18.68
CA LEU A 193 4.12 10.34 -19.76
C LEU A 193 5.32 11.21 -20.11
N GLU A 194 5.12 12.52 -20.25
CA GLU A 194 6.20 13.47 -20.49
C GLU A 194 7.25 13.42 -19.38
N SER A 195 6.78 13.54 -18.14
CA SER A 195 7.64 13.53 -16.95
C SER A 195 8.45 12.24 -16.83
N ILE A 196 7.87 11.09 -17.16
CA ILE A 196 8.58 9.80 -17.19
C ILE A 196 9.63 9.75 -18.30
N GLY A 197 9.35 10.33 -19.47
CA GLY A 197 10.33 10.46 -20.54
C GLY A 197 11.56 11.26 -20.12
N ILE A 198 11.34 12.39 -19.45
CA ILE A 198 12.41 13.22 -18.89
C ILE A 198 13.20 12.45 -17.82
N ALA A 199 12.51 11.78 -16.88
CA ALA A 199 13.15 11.00 -15.83
C ALA A 199 14.03 9.87 -16.40
N GLN A 200 13.56 9.20 -17.44
CA GLN A 200 14.31 8.12 -18.11
C GLN A 200 15.60 8.62 -18.75
N ARG A 201 15.57 9.76 -19.43
CA ARG A 201 16.79 10.40 -19.97
C ARG A 201 17.75 10.81 -18.87
N ALA A 202 17.22 11.42 -17.79
CA ALA A 202 18.00 11.90 -16.65
C ALA A 202 18.65 10.77 -15.83
N MET A 203 18.07 9.57 -15.83
CA MET A 203 18.60 8.38 -15.15
C MET A 203 19.44 7.47 -16.09
N ARG A 204 19.88 7.98 -17.22
CA ARG A 204 20.79 7.25 -18.10
C ARG A 204 22.14 7.09 -17.43
N LEU A 205 22.59 5.85 -17.26
CA LEU A 205 23.90 5.55 -16.67
C LEU A 205 25.00 5.88 -17.67
N TYR A 206 25.91 6.77 -17.30
CA TYR A 206 27.05 7.16 -18.15
C TYR A 206 28.08 6.04 -18.24
N SER A 207 28.79 5.98 -19.38
CA SER A 207 29.78 4.92 -19.61
C SER A 207 31.00 4.97 -18.65
N GLY A 208 31.42 6.14 -18.21
CA GLY A 208 32.51 6.37 -17.24
C GLY A 208 32.04 6.43 -15.77
N SER A 209 30.80 6.11 -15.45
CA SER A 209 30.30 6.18 -14.07
C SER A 209 30.93 5.10 -13.18
N PRO A 210 31.36 5.44 -11.96
CA PRO A 210 31.95 4.49 -11.00
C PRO A 210 30.92 3.59 -10.32
N LEU A 211 29.75 3.36 -10.94
CA LEU A 211 28.71 2.54 -10.35
C LEU A 211 29.14 1.07 -10.27
N ASP A 212 29.59 0.69 -9.11
CA ASP A 212 29.92 -0.68 -8.72
C ASP A 212 29.02 -1.16 -7.55
N TRP A 213 29.23 -2.37 -7.10
CA TRP A 213 28.48 -2.93 -5.98
C TRP A 213 28.78 -2.24 -4.64
N TYR A 214 30.00 -1.72 -4.46
CA TYR A 214 30.36 -0.96 -3.26
C TYR A 214 29.53 0.31 -3.15
N GLU A 215 29.41 1.07 -4.22
CA GLU A 215 28.59 2.28 -4.26
C GLU A 215 27.10 1.99 -4.02
N VAL A 216 26.56 0.92 -4.64
CA VAL A 216 25.19 0.49 -4.46
C VAL A 216 24.90 0.13 -3.00
N THR A 217 25.77 -0.68 -2.38
CA THR A 217 25.59 -1.12 -0.99
C THR A 217 25.78 0.03 0.00
N ALA A 218 26.69 0.96 -0.27
CA ALA A 218 26.87 2.18 0.52
C ALA A 218 25.62 3.07 0.52
N GLN A 219 24.98 3.27 -0.64
CA GLN A 219 23.71 4.02 -0.72
C GLN A 219 22.56 3.30 0.00
N PHE A 220 22.50 1.98 -0.11
CA PHE A 220 21.54 1.17 0.64
C PHE A 220 21.73 1.31 2.15
N SER A 221 22.96 1.20 2.65
CA SER A 221 23.32 1.37 4.06
C SER A 221 22.87 2.74 4.62
N LYS A 222 23.09 3.82 3.86
CA LYS A 222 22.59 5.16 4.20
C LYS A 222 21.06 5.19 4.31
N THR A 223 20.35 4.54 3.39
CA THR A 223 18.89 4.47 3.42
C THR A 223 18.39 3.70 4.63
N TRP A 224 19.05 2.59 4.95
CA TRP A 224 18.77 1.76 6.12
C TRP A 224 18.94 2.53 7.42
N GLN A 225 20.08 3.20 7.60
CA GLN A 225 20.39 4.01 8.77
C GLN A 225 19.35 5.14 8.97
N ASN A 226 19.02 5.84 7.89
CA ASN A 226 18.02 6.90 7.91
C ASN A 226 16.62 6.38 8.29
N ALA A 227 16.22 5.20 7.79
CA ALA A 227 14.95 4.58 8.13
C ALA A 227 14.86 4.18 9.60
N ARG A 228 15.95 3.62 10.17
CA ARG A 228 16.04 3.31 11.61
C ARG A 228 15.93 4.55 12.50
N GLY A 229 16.71 5.58 12.19
CA GLY A 229 16.72 6.82 12.97
C GLY A 229 15.37 7.54 12.93
N LEU A 230 14.73 7.57 11.77
CA LEU A 230 13.41 8.17 11.63
C LEU A 230 12.32 7.36 12.34
N ALA A 231 12.36 6.03 12.24
CA ALA A 231 11.44 5.15 12.95
C ALA A 231 11.52 5.36 14.47
N HIS A 232 12.73 5.46 15.01
CA HIS A 232 12.92 5.71 16.44
C HIS A 232 12.24 7.01 16.86
N ARG A 233 12.49 8.11 16.18
CA ARG A 233 11.87 9.42 16.47
C ARG A 233 10.34 9.40 16.33
N ALA A 234 9.83 8.84 15.24
CA ALA A 234 8.40 8.78 14.99
C ALA A 234 7.63 7.99 16.07
N TRP A 235 8.25 6.95 16.63
CA TRP A 235 7.61 6.16 17.70
C TRP A 235 7.70 6.81 19.08
N LEU A 236 8.52 7.84 19.25
CA LEU A 236 8.57 8.67 20.46
C LEU A 236 7.56 9.83 20.37
N GLY A 237 7.48 10.53 19.24
CA GLY A 237 6.68 11.75 19.10
C GLY A 237 5.29 11.57 18.47
N LEU A 238 5.08 10.52 17.63
CA LEU A 238 3.81 10.20 16.96
C LEU A 238 3.14 11.36 16.18
N GLY A 239 3.91 12.36 15.76
CA GLY A 239 3.40 13.44 14.90
C GLY A 239 2.99 12.94 13.50
N GLU A 240 1.98 13.55 12.89
CA GLU A 240 1.51 13.16 11.54
C GLU A 240 2.62 13.29 10.49
N THR A 241 3.44 14.33 10.59
CA THR A 241 4.56 14.57 9.68
C THR A 241 5.61 13.47 9.79
N GLU A 242 5.98 13.09 11.01
CA GLU A 242 6.94 12.02 11.29
C GLU A 242 6.44 10.66 10.82
N LEU A 243 5.17 10.35 11.05
CA LEU A 243 4.55 9.11 10.54
C LEU A 243 4.55 9.08 9.00
N HIS A 244 4.26 10.20 8.35
CA HIS A 244 4.27 10.31 6.90
C HIS A 244 5.68 10.14 6.31
N GLU A 245 6.70 10.78 6.89
CA GLU A 245 8.10 10.62 6.45
C GLU A 245 8.60 9.19 6.71
N THR A 246 8.24 8.61 7.86
CA THR A 246 8.56 7.21 8.19
C THR A 246 7.97 6.25 7.17
N ARG A 247 6.69 6.41 6.80
CA ARG A 247 6.05 5.64 5.74
C ARG A 247 6.83 5.71 4.43
N LYS A 248 7.23 6.92 4.00
CA LYS A 248 8.01 7.11 2.76
C LYS A 248 9.34 6.37 2.81
N LYS A 249 10.02 6.40 3.96
CA LYS A 249 11.32 5.73 4.13
C LYS A 249 11.17 4.21 4.16
N PHE A 250 10.17 3.67 4.85
CA PHE A 250 9.90 2.22 4.86
C PHE A 250 9.57 1.70 3.47
N GLN A 251 8.68 2.40 2.74
CA GLN A 251 8.36 2.04 1.37
C GLN A 251 9.61 2.03 0.49
N ARG A 252 10.43 3.09 0.57
CA ARG A 252 11.66 3.21 -0.21
C ARG A 252 12.66 2.10 0.09
N LEU A 253 12.87 1.81 1.38
CA LEU A 253 13.77 0.75 1.82
C LEU A 253 13.27 -0.62 1.37
N ALA A 254 11.97 -0.90 1.50
CA ALA A 254 11.38 -2.15 1.03
C ALA A 254 11.49 -2.32 -0.49
N ASP A 255 11.34 -1.23 -1.26
CA ASP A 255 11.50 -1.25 -2.72
C ASP A 255 12.98 -1.45 -3.13
N GLN A 256 13.93 -0.86 -2.40
CA GLN A 256 15.37 -1.12 -2.61
C GLN A 256 15.73 -2.58 -2.29
N MET A 257 15.22 -3.12 -1.18
CA MET A 257 15.42 -4.53 -0.82
C MET A 257 14.79 -5.48 -1.86
N ALA A 258 13.67 -5.08 -2.46
CA ALA A 258 13.07 -5.86 -3.55
C ALA A 258 13.98 -5.91 -4.77
N ALA A 259 14.55 -4.78 -5.18
CA ALA A 259 15.49 -4.71 -6.28
C ALA A 259 16.77 -5.51 -6.00
N LEU A 260 17.29 -5.42 -4.78
CA LEU A 260 18.50 -6.14 -4.32
C LEU A 260 18.24 -7.61 -3.97
N GLY A 261 17.11 -8.18 -4.37
CA GLY A 261 16.67 -9.52 -3.94
C GLY A 261 17.66 -10.66 -4.23
N GLY A 262 18.54 -10.52 -5.23
CA GLY A 262 19.62 -11.45 -5.49
C GLY A 262 20.80 -11.32 -4.51
N CYS A 263 21.01 -10.12 -3.94
CA CYS A 263 22.12 -9.78 -3.05
C CYS A 263 21.73 -9.85 -1.55
N ILE A 264 20.49 -10.21 -1.22
CA ILE A 264 19.99 -10.31 0.16
C ILE A 264 19.48 -11.72 0.47
N GLY A 265 19.53 -12.12 1.74
CA GLY A 265 19.13 -13.44 2.19
C GLY A 265 17.65 -13.57 2.57
N ARG A 266 17.29 -14.80 3.00
CA ARG A 266 15.93 -15.11 3.43
C ARG A 266 15.48 -14.26 4.64
N LYS A 267 16.39 -13.99 5.58
CA LYS A 267 16.09 -13.15 6.76
C LYS A 267 15.79 -11.71 6.36
N GLU A 268 16.61 -11.14 5.47
CA GLU A 268 16.47 -9.79 4.93
C GLU A 268 15.19 -9.68 4.09
N TYR A 269 14.83 -10.73 3.36
CA TYR A 269 13.57 -10.78 2.63
C TYR A 269 12.35 -10.72 3.58
N SER A 270 12.43 -11.39 4.74
CA SER A 270 11.40 -11.26 5.79
C SER A 270 11.31 -9.83 6.34
N ALA A 271 12.47 -9.17 6.58
CA ALA A 271 12.52 -7.77 7.00
C ALA A 271 11.89 -6.84 5.96
N ARG A 272 12.16 -7.05 4.66
CA ARG A 272 11.50 -6.34 3.55
C ARG A 272 9.98 -6.43 3.62
N ASN A 273 9.44 -7.64 3.80
CA ASN A 273 7.98 -7.83 3.86
C ASN A 273 7.35 -7.12 5.05
N ARG A 274 8.02 -7.14 6.20
CA ARG A 274 7.60 -6.40 7.40
C ARG A 274 7.64 -4.88 7.18
N LEU A 275 8.67 -4.35 6.54
CA LEU A 275 8.77 -2.92 6.20
C LEU A 275 7.68 -2.50 5.23
N ARG A 276 7.39 -3.33 4.22
CA ARG A 276 6.30 -3.11 3.28
C ARG A 276 4.95 -3.06 4.00
N SER A 277 4.66 -4.05 4.84
CA SER A 277 3.46 -4.09 5.66
C SER A 277 3.35 -2.89 6.60
N ALA A 278 4.46 -2.47 7.23
CA ALA A 278 4.48 -1.26 8.06
C ALA A 278 4.17 0.01 7.24
N ALA A 279 4.72 0.14 6.04
CA ALA A 279 4.44 1.28 5.15
C ALA A 279 2.98 1.28 4.65
N GLU A 280 2.40 0.12 4.36
CA GLU A 280 1.00 -0.05 3.97
C GLU A 280 0.07 0.33 5.12
N ASN A 281 0.33 -0.16 6.33
CA ASN A 281 -0.44 0.21 7.54
C ASN A 281 -0.38 1.71 7.84
N LEU A 282 0.78 2.36 7.72
CA LEU A 282 0.88 3.83 7.85
C LEU A 282 0.14 4.56 6.72
N GLY A 283 0.09 3.96 5.52
CA GLY A 283 -0.71 4.47 4.42
C GLY A 283 -2.19 4.44 4.74
N ARG A 284 -2.67 3.28 5.16
CA ARG A 284 -4.05 3.07 5.57
C ARG A 284 -4.45 4.00 6.73
N ALA A 285 -3.55 4.16 7.72
CA ALA A 285 -3.80 5.06 8.84
C ALA A 285 -4.01 6.52 8.40
N ARG A 286 -3.24 7.00 7.42
CA ARG A 286 -3.44 8.34 6.84
C ARG A 286 -4.74 8.44 6.05
N ASP A 287 -5.02 7.45 5.19
CA ASP A 287 -6.22 7.46 4.35
C ASP A 287 -7.49 7.39 5.24
N LEU A 288 -7.46 6.64 6.37
CA LEU A 288 -8.53 6.62 7.38
C LEU A 288 -8.70 7.96 8.11
N ALA A 289 -7.61 8.68 8.42
CA ALA A 289 -7.70 10.02 9.00
C ALA A 289 -8.36 11.01 8.04
N LEU A 290 -7.93 11.01 6.77
CA LEU A 290 -8.52 11.85 5.72
C LEU A 290 -9.99 11.53 5.45
N LEU A 291 -10.38 10.26 5.53
CA LEU A 291 -11.78 9.86 5.39
C LEU A 291 -12.59 10.35 6.58
N ALA A 292 -12.11 10.14 7.82
CA ALA A 292 -12.77 10.60 9.02
C ALA A 292 -13.05 12.11 8.99
N ASP A 293 -12.05 12.91 8.61
CA ASP A 293 -12.16 14.37 8.45
C ASP A 293 -13.24 14.78 7.44
N LYS A 294 -13.37 14.04 6.32
CA LYS A 294 -14.35 14.32 5.27
C LYS A 294 -15.80 13.98 5.65
N ILE A 295 -16.00 12.97 6.49
CA ILE A 295 -17.34 12.48 6.86
C ILE A 295 -17.78 12.96 8.26
N GLU A 296 -16.86 13.52 9.06
CA GLU A 296 -17.16 14.11 10.37
C GLU A 296 -18.06 15.36 10.19
N GLY A 297 -19.15 15.43 10.92
CA GLY A 297 -20.06 16.59 10.89
C GLY A 297 -21.24 16.49 9.90
N THR A 298 -21.31 15.48 9.04
CA THR A 298 -22.40 15.37 8.06
C THR A 298 -23.70 14.85 8.70
N THR A 299 -23.68 13.66 9.31
CA THR A 299 -24.85 13.00 9.92
C THR A 299 -24.44 12.27 11.21
N ALA A 300 -25.41 11.72 11.95
CA ALA A 300 -25.13 10.84 13.09
C ALA A 300 -24.35 9.58 12.64
N GLU A 301 -24.74 9.00 11.50
CA GLU A 301 -24.04 7.88 10.87
C GLU A 301 -22.63 8.27 10.47
N GLY A 302 -22.43 9.46 9.88
CA GLY A 302 -21.12 9.99 9.51
C GLY A 302 -20.19 10.08 10.72
N ARG A 303 -20.65 10.62 11.84
CA ARG A 303 -19.88 10.66 13.09
C ARG A 303 -19.51 9.27 13.61
N ALA A 304 -20.45 8.32 13.55
CA ALA A 304 -20.17 6.93 13.97
C ALA A 304 -19.11 6.25 13.07
N LEU A 305 -19.17 6.49 11.74
CA LEU A 305 -18.17 6.01 10.79
C LEU A 305 -16.80 6.67 11.02
N ALA A 306 -16.76 7.98 11.25
CA ALA A 306 -15.54 8.72 11.57
C ALA A 306 -14.85 8.16 12.82
N LYS A 307 -15.62 7.93 13.91
CA LYS A 307 -15.12 7.30 15.14
C LYS A 307 -14.50 5.91 14.86
N ARG A 308 -15.17 5.10 14.03
CA ARG A 308 -14.65 3.78 13.63
C ARG A 308 -13.37 3.88 12.81
N ALA A 309 -13.33 4.81 11.84
CA ALA A 309 -12.14 5.06 11.04
C ALA A 309 -10.93 5.43 11.93
N LEU A 310 -11.11 6.29 12.92
CA LEU A 310 -10.09 6.66 13.89
C LEU A 310 -9.62 5.48 14.76
N ALA A 311 -10.52 4.61 15.18
CA ALA A 311 -10.18 3.39 15.92
C ALA A 311 -9.31 2.42 15.06
N LEU A 312 -9.69 2.22 13.80
CA LEU A 312 -8.92 1.42 12.84
C LEU A 312 -7.56 2.07 12.51
N ARG A 313 -7.49 3.41 12.42
CA ARG A 313 -6.24 4.16 12.30
C ARG A 313 -5.28 3.85 13.44
N ALA A 314 -5.74 3.90 14.68
CA ALA A 314 -4.92 3.59 15.85
C ALA A 314 -4.39 2.14 15.81
N LYS A 315 -5.21 1.18 15.37
CA LYS A 315 -4.80 -0.22 15.17
C LYS A 315 -3.71 -0.35 14.10
N ALA A 316 -3.88 0.34 12.97
CA ALA A 316 -2.91 0.34 11.87
C ALA A 316 -1.55 0.92 12.30
N ILE A 317 -1.52 2.02 13.07
CA ILE A 317 -0.28 2.61 13.61
C ILE A 317 0.42 1.62 14.56
N ARG A 318 -0.31 0.97 15.47
CA ARG A 318 0.27 -0.04 16.37
C ARG A 318 0.87 -1.22 15.60
N SER A 319 0.18 -1.71 14.57
CA SER A 319 0.68 -2.77 13.69
C SER A 319 1.97 -2.35 12.98
N ALA A 320 2.01 -1.14 12.40
CA ALA A 320 3.19 -0.60 11.74
C ALA A 320 4.39 -0.50 12.68
N ARG A 321 4.17 -0.05 13.92
CA ARG A 321 5.21 0.01 14.97
C ARG A 321 5.79 -1.37 15.28
N LYS A 322 4.93 -2.38 15.47
CA LYS A 322 5.36 -3.77 15.70
C LYS A 322 6.18 -4.32 14.55
N GLN A 323 5.68 -4.18 13.31
CA GLN A 323 6.35 -4.68 12.10
C GLN A 323 7.72 -4.04 11.89
N SER A 324 7.82 -2.72 12.03
CA SER A 324 9.08 -2.00 11.82
C SER A 324 10.13 -2.31 12.90
N ARG A 325 9.74 -2.48 14.15
CA ARG A 325 10.66 -2.91 15.20
C ARG A 325 11.28 -4.26 14.90
N CYS A 326 10.47 -5.23 14.46
CA CYS A 326 10.97 -6.54 14.07
C CYS A 326 11.81 -6.53 12.78
N ALA A 327 11.58 -5.54 11.89
CA ALA A 327 12.31 -5.45 10.63
C ALA A 327 13.67 -4.78 10.77
N LEU A 328 13.79 -3.78 11.63
CA LEU A 328 14.96 -2.89 11.74
C LEU A 328 15.89 -3.28 12.93
N THR A 329 15.97 -4.55 13.28
CA THR A 329 16.83 -5.05 14.35
C THR A 329 18.31 -4.94 14.00
N ALA A 330 18.69 -5.30 12.77
CA ALA A 330 20.07 -5.23 12.32
C ALA A 330 20.57 -3.79 12.21
N THR A 331 21.83 -3.55 12.50
CA THR A 331 22.50 -2.28 12.26
C THR A 331 22.79 -2.09 10.76
N SER A 332 23.11 -0.87 10.35
CA SER A 332 23.51 -0.61 8.96
C SER A 332 24.85 -1.29 8.60
N ALA A 333 25.75 -1.42 9.59
CA ALA A 333 27.02 -2.12 9.40
C ALA A 333 26.82 -3.62 9.19
N GLU A 334 25.99 -4.27 9.98
CA GLU A 334 25.65 -5.69 9.80
C GLU A 334 24.98 -5.95 8.45
N MET A 335 24.06 -5.08 8.03
CA MET A 335 23.43 -5.19 6.71
C MET A 335 24.44 -5.05 5.58
N LEU A 336 25.36 -4.09 5.67
CA LEU A 336 26.41 -3.88 4.69
C LEU A 336 27.36 -5.08 4.63
N GLN A 337 27.79 -5.60 5.77
CA GLN A 337 28.66 -6.78 5.85
C GLN A 337 28.02 -8.00 5.18
N MET A 338 26.76 -8.29 5.50
CA MET A 338 26.02 -9.41 4.90
C MET A 338 25.91 -9.29 3.38
N MET A 339 25.60 -8.10 2.87
CA MET A 339 25.50 -7.86 1.43
C MET A 339 26.83 -8.03 0.73
N ASN A 340 27.92 -7.47 1.27
CA ASN A 340 29.26 -7.57 0.69
C ASN A 340 29.76 -9.02 0.69
N GLN A 341 29.46 -9.81 1.73
CA GLN A 341 29.79 -11.24 1.74
C GLN A 341 29.09 -12.00 0.60
N ARG A 342 27.79 -11.72 0.37
CA ARG A 342 27.03 -12.39 -0.69
C ARG A 342 27.47 -11.99 -2.09
N ILE A 343 27.74 -10.72 -2.32
CA ILE A 343 28.24 -10.22 -3.61
C ILE A 343 29.61 -10.86 -3.95
N LYS A 344 30.45 -11.11 -2.95
CA LYS A 344 31.73 -11.82 -3.16
C LYS A 344 31.56 -13.31 -3.44
N GLN A 345 30.44 -13.91 -3.07
CA GLN A 345 30.14 -15.34 -3.26
C GLN A 345 29.36 -15.63 -4.55
N SER A 346 28.83 -14.58 -5.19
CA SER A 346 28.09 -14.66 -6.46
C SER A 346 29.01 -14.48 -7.65
#